data_4ef6d8a27e1b4d34b043358a2d6206fd
#
_entry.id   4ef6d8a27e1b4d34b043358a2d6206fd
#
_cell.length_a   1.000
_cell.length_b   1.000
_cell.length_c   1.000
_cell.angle_alpha   90.00
_cell.angle_beta   90.00
_cell.angle_gamma   90.00
#
_symmetry.space_group_name_H-M   'P 1'
#
loop_
_entity.id
_entity.type
_entity.pdbx_description
1 polymer ?
#
loop_
_entity_poly.entity_id
_entity_poly.type
_entity_poly.pdbx_seq_one_letter_code
_entity_poly.pdbx_strand_id
1 'polypeptide(L)'
;MATTLLEYFNELRNQNPFSWVKDSEITAVEPGHAEMTLQTNDTEYCNFRGDLHGAVCIGLADSVMGTACFTLGKSVSTIDLNGNYVKAVKGGTVLRGVANVEHNGKTTMVATARIYNELGELVHLARG
;
A
#
# COMPACT_ATOMS: atom_id res chain seq x y z
N MET A 1 8.09 -17.60 -22.09
CA MET A 1 7.03 -16.58 -22.13
C MET A 1 7.47 -15.31 -21.40
N ALA A 2 7.10 -14.18 -21.93
CA ALA A 2 7.41 -12.90 -21.28
C ALA A 2 6.54 -12.73 -20.02
N THR A 3 7.15 -12.34 -18.92
CA THR A 3 6.45 -11.99 -17.68
C THR A 3 5.78 -10.64 -17.87
N THR A 4 4.53 -10.50 -17.44
CA THR A 4 3.86 -9.19 -17.45
C THR A 4 4.48 -8.28 -16.38
N LEU A 5 4.29 -6.98 -16.51
CA LEU A 5 4.77 -6.02 -15.53
C LEU A 5 4.17 -6.30 -14.14
N LEU A 6 2.89 -6.65 -14.09
CA LEU A 6 2.21 -6.98 -12.84
C LEU A 6 2.82 -8.22 -12.19
N GLU A 7 3.06 -9.28 -12.96
CA GLU A 7 3.70 -10.51 -12.47
C GLU A 7 5.10 -10.22 -11.93
N TYR A 8 5.87 -9.43 -12.65
CA TYR A 8 7.22 -9.03 -12.23
C TYR A 8 7.20 -8.30 -10.89
N PHE A 9 6.28 -7.35 -10.72
CA PHE A 9 6.16 -6.60 -9.47
C PHE A 9 5.77 -7.52 -8.31
N ASN A 10 4.85 -8.46 -8.53
CA ASN A 10 4.47 -9.42 -7.50
C ASN A 10 5.60 -10.39 -7.17
N GLU A 11 6.41 -10.81 -8.14
CA GLU A 11 7.59 -11.64 -7.89
C GLU A 11 8.61 -10.91 -7.01
N LEU A 12 8.89 -9.64 -7.31
CA LEU A 12 9.77 -8.82 -6.47
C LEU A 12 9.22 -8.69 -5.05
N ARG A 13 7.92 -8.49 -4.93
CA ARG A 13 7.27 -8.39 -3.64
C ARG A 13 7.42 -9.66 -2.81
N ASN A 14 7.26 -10.81 -3.41
CA ASN A 14 7.39 -12.10 -2.72
C ASN A 14 8.79 -12.33 -2.15
N GLN A 15 9.79 -11.60 -2.61
CA GLN A 15 11.14 -11.64 -2.08
C GLN A 15 11.33 -10.73 -0.86
N ASN A 16 10.36 -9.89 -0.55
CA ASN A 16 10.42 -8.97 0.58
C ASN A 16 10.20 -9.75 1.89
N PRO A 17 11.14 -9.69 2.85
CA PRO A 17 11.01 -10.44 4.10
C PRO A 17 10.05 -9.83 5.12
N PHE A 18 9.48 -8.67 4.85
CA PHE A 18 8.54 -8.03 5.77
C PHE A 18 7.31 -8.92 5.95
N SER A 19 6.96 -9.24 7.20
CA SER A 19 6.10 -10.37 7.54
C SER A 19 4.70 -10.34 6.91
N TRP A 20 4.07 -9.18 6.79
CA TRP A 20 2.71 -9.08 6.27
C TRP A 20 2.63 -8.93 4.74
N VAL A 21 3.76 -8.86 4.09
CA VAL A 21 3.83 -8.81 2.61
C VAL A 21 3.16 -10.02 1.97
N LYS A 22 3.29 -11.20 2.59
CA LYS A 22 2.67 -12.45 2.12
C LYS A 22 1.14 -12.37 2.01
N ASP A 23 0.51 -11.49 2.78
CA ASP A 23 -0.94 -11.34 2.85
C ASP A 23 -1.47 -10.27 1.89
N SER A 24 -0.59 -9.67 1.12
CA SER A 24 -0.95 -8.58 0.21
C SER A 24 -0.58 -8.92 -1.23
N GLU A 25 -1.25 -8.27 -2.16
CA GLU A 25 -1.09 -8.48 -3.60
C GLU A 25 -1.16 -7.15 -4.32
N ILE A 26 -0.29 -6.97 -5.31
CA ILE A 26 -0.39 -5.84 -6.24
C ILE A 26 -1.42 -6.23 -7.29
N THR A 27 -2.46 -5.43 -7.44
CA THR A 27 -3.59 -5.73 -8.33
C THR A 27 -3.59 -4.91 -9.61
N ALA A 28 -2.92 -3.77 -9.63
CA ALA A 28 -2.81 -2.95 -10.83
C ALA A 28 -1.55 -2.10 -10.77
N VAL A 29 -0.90 -1.92 -11.92
CA VAL A 29 0.23 -1.01 -12.10
C VAL A 29 0.12 -0.33 -13.45
N GLU A 30 0.35 0.98 -13.43
CA GLU A 30 0.45 1.85 -14.61
C GLU A 30 1.50 2.92 -14.29
N PRO A 31 2.04 3.62 -15.27
CA PRO A 31 3.02 4.68 -14.96
C PRO A 31 2.47 5.69 -13.95
N GLY A 32 3.10 5.77 -12.78
CA GLY A 32 2.72 6.67 -11.70
C GLY A 32 1.49 6.25 -10.89
N HIS A 33 1.01 5.02 -11.08
CA HIS A 33 -0.19 4.52 -10.39
C HIS A 33 -0.01 3.07 -9.97
N ALA A 34 -0.47 2.73 -8.78
CA ALA A 34 -0.48 1.34 -8.29
C ALA A 34 -1.68 1.09 -7.39
N GLU A 35 -2.14 -0.15 -7.38
CA GLU A 35 -3.17 -0.63 -6.46
C GLU A 35 -2.72 -1.93 -5.82
N MET A 36 -3.05 -2.10 -4.55
CA MET A 36 -2.74 -3.29 -3.75
C MET A 36 -3.94 -3.66 -2.90
N THR A 37 -4.04 -4.95 -2.61
CA THR A 37 -4.95 -5.45 -1.58
C THR A 37 -4.15 -6.06 -0.44
N LEU A 38 -4.70 -6.03 0.76
CA LEU A 38 -4.12 -6.66 1.94
C LEU A 38 -5.22 -7.39 2.68
N GLN A 39 -5.06 -8.72 2.81
CA GLN A 39 -5.92 -9.52 3.67
C GLN A 39 -5.43 -9.37 5.10
N THR A 40 -6.21 -8.69 5.93
CA THR A 40 -5.88 -8.55 7.34
C THR A 40 -6.40 -9.75 8.13
N ASN A 41 -5.89 -9.95 9.34
CA ASN A 41 -6.41 -10.94 10.27
C ASN A 41 -6.91 -10.24 11.54
N ASP A 42 -7.58 -10.97 12.40
CA ASP A 42 -8.17 -10.44 13.62
C ASP A 42 -7.28 -10.65 14.86
N THR A 43 -6.03 -11.04 14.66
CA THR A 43 -5.05 -11.30 15.73
C THR A 43 -3.84 -10.37 15.60
N GLU A 44 -2.88 -10.72 14.75
CA GLU A 44 -1.59 -10.00 14.63
C GLU A 44 -1.72 -8.58 14.12
N TYR A 45 -2.80 -8.26 13.41
CA TYR A 45 -3.01 -6.95 12.78
C TYR A 45 -3.84 -6.01 13.65
N CYS A 46 -4.36 -6.49 14.78
CA CYS A 46 -5.30 -5.75 15.59
C CYS A 46 -4.70 -5.22 16.89
N ASN A 47 -5.31 -4.14 17.41
CA ASN A 47 -5.06 -3.67 18.75
C ASN A 47 -5.90 -4.48 19.76
N PHE A 48 -5.78 -4.14 21.07
CA PHE A 48 -6.50 -4.85 22.12
C PHE A 48 -8.02 -4.68 22.05
N ARG A 49 -8.53 -3.73 21.26
CA ARG A 49 -9.98 -3.53 21.09
C ARG A 49 -10.55 -4.35 19.92
N GLY A 50 -9.71 -5.08 19.19
CA GLY A 50 -10.13 -5.83 18.01
C GLY A 50 -10.24 -4.99 16.74
N ASP A 51 -9.83 -3.73 16.78
CA ASP A 51 -9.72 -2.89 15.61
C ASP A 51 -8.33 -3.04 14.98
N LEU A 52 -8.25 -2.82 13.68
CA LEU A 52 -6.99 -2.87 12.98
C LEU A 52 -6.03 -1.83 13.55
N HIS A 53 -4.80 -2.25 13.84
CA HIS A 53 -3.78 -1.34 14.34
C HIS A 53 -3.47 -0.27 13.30
N GLY A 54 -3.33 0.98 13.74
CA GLY A 54 -3.06 2.11 12.83
C GLY A 54 -1.83 1.91 11.95
N ALA A 55 -0.83 1.21 12.44
CA ALA A 55 0.39 0.92 11.67
C ALA A 55 0.10 0.13 10.37
N VAL A 56 -0.98 -0.61 10.32
CA VAL A 56 -1.34 -1.42 9.14
C VAL A 56 -1.75 -0.52 7.97
N CYS A 57 -2.65 0.42 8.21
CA CYS A 57 -3.11 1.33 7.14
C CYS A 57 -1.96 2.17 6.59
N ILE A 58 -1.16 2.77 7.47
CA ILE A 58 -0.06 3.62 7.00
C ILE A 58 1.05 2.79 6.35
N GLY A 59 1.26 1.56 6.82
CA GLY A 59 2.20 0.63 6.18
C GLY A 59 1.76 0.23 4.78
N LEU A 60 0.47 -0.05 4.58
CA LEU A 60 -0.08 -0.33 3.25
C LEU A 60 0.05 0.89 2.35
N ALA A 61 -0.24 2.09 2.87
CA ALA A 61 -0.10 3.33 2.14
C ALA A 61 1.35 3.53 1.67
N ASP A 62 2.32 3.34 2.57
CA ASP A 62 3.74 3.43 2.24
C ASP A 62 4.12 2.45 1.13
N SER A 63 3.68 1.21 1.24
CA SER A 63 3.98 0.16 0.26
C SER A 63 3.38 0.46 -1.12
N VAL A 64 2.13 0.89 -1.18
CA VAL A 64 1.48 1.18 -2.47
C VAL A 64 2.05 2.45 -3.11
N MET A 65 2.43 3.45 -2.31
CA MET A 65 3.11 4.65 -2.83
C MET A 65 4.49 4.31 -3.38
N GLY A 66 5.27 3.49 -2.67
CA GLY A 66 6.56 3.03 -3.15
C GLY A 66 6.45 2.24 -4.46
N THR A 67 5.42 1.40 -4.56
CA THR A 67 5.13 0.65 -5.79
C THR A 67 4.79 1.60 -6.95
N ALA A 68 3.97 2.62 -6.71
CA ALA A 68 3.65 3.62 -7.72
C ALA A 68 4.89 4.35 -8.23
N CYS A 69 5.82 4.69 -7.33
CA CYS A 69 7.11 5.29 -7.71
C CYS A 69 7.94 4.33 -8.55
N PHE A 70 7.95 3.06 -8.20
CA PHE A 70 8.71 2.05 -8.93
C PHE A 70 8.19 1.83 -10.36
N THR A 71 6.91 2.10 -10.62
CA THR A 71 6.36 2.05 -11.98
C THR A 71 7.05 3.04 -12.92
N LEU A 72 7.64 4.10 -12.36
CA LEU A 72 8.38 5.12 -13.12
C LEU A 72 9.88 4.83 -13.19
N GLY A 73 10.28 3.62 -12.80
CA GLY A 73 11.67 3.17 -12.87
C GLY A 73 12.55 3.65 -11.73
N LYS A 74 11.97 4.13 -10.62
CA LYS A 74 12.71 4.66 -9.48
C LYS A 74 12.46 3.85 -8.22
N SER A 75 13.52 3.30 -7.65
CA SER A 75 13.50 2.71 -6.33
C SER A 75 13.71 3.83 -5.30
N VAL A 76 12.79 3.97 -4.37
CA VAL A 76 12.78 5.09 -3.43
C VAL A 76 12.88 4.61 -1.99
N SER A 77 13.35 5.51 -1.12
CA SER A 77 13.28 5.34 0.33
C SER A 77 12.40 6.46 0.88
N THR A 78 11.52 6.12 1.80
CA THR A 78 10.59 7.08 2.40
C THR A 78 11.35 8.07 3.28
N ILE A 79 11.17 9.36 3.02
CA ILE A 79 11.75 10.44 3.83
C ILE A 79 10.70 11.22 4.61
N ASP A 80 9.45 11.10 4.21
CA ASP A 80 8.33 11.76 4.87
C ASP A 80 7.08 10.93 4.61
N LEU A 81 6.31 10.69 5.65
CA LEU A 81 5.09 9.88 5.57
C LEU A 81 4.06 10.44 6.53
N ASN A 82 2.93 10.87 5.99
CA ASN A 82 1.85 11.46 6.77
C ASN A 82 0.52 10.79 6.39
N GLY A 83 -0.28 10.45 7.38
CA GLY A 83 -1.56 9.81 7.15
C GLY A 83 -2.65 10.31 8.08
N ASN A 84 -3.88 10.30 7.58
CA ASN A 84 -5.07 10.62 8.33
C ASN A 84 -5.97 9.39 8.41
N TYR A 85 -6.37 9.04 9.63
CA TYR A 85 -7.26 7.90 9.91
C TYR A 85 -8.69 8.41 9.87
N VAL A 86 -9.41 8.05 8.84
CA VAL A 86 -10.76 8.57 8.57
C VAL A 86 -11.82 7.73 9.26
N LYS A 87 -11.62 6.40 9.28
CA LYS A 87 -12.60 5.45 9.81
C LYS A 87 -11.90 4.23 10.38
N ALA A 88 -12.38 3.72 11.51
CA ALA A 88 -11.87 2.48 12.09
C ALA A 88 -12.19 1.28 11.21
N VAL A 89 -11.29 0.30 11.20
CA VAL A 89 -11.41 -0.93 10.41
C VAL A 89 -11.34 -2.13 11.34
N LYS A 90 -12.22 -3.09 11.13
CA LYS A 90 -12.18 -4.36 11.85
C LYS A 90 -11.13 -5.28 11.24
N GLY A 91 -10.44 -6.04 12.09
CA GLY A 91 -9.53 -7.08 11.65
C GLY A 91 -10.26 -8.20 10.91
N GLY A 92 -9.54 -8.90 10.04
CA GLY A 92 -10.10 -9.99 9.25
C GLY A 92 -10.70 -9.57 7.92
N THR A 93 -10.73 -8.28 7.62
CA THR A 93 -11.26 -7.74 6.36
C THR A 93 -10.15 -7.44 5.36
N VAL A 94 -10.52 -7.24 4.09
CA VAL A 94 -9.57 -6.88 3.03
C VAL A 94 -9.53 -5.36 2.88
N LEU A 95 -8.32 -4.81 2.89
CA LEU A 95 -8.07 -3.42 2.55
C LEU A 95 -7.62 -3.30 1.10
N ARG A 96 -7.99 -2.22 0.45
CA ARG A 96 -7.50 -1.87 -0.89
C ARG A 96 -6.79 -0.51 -0.83
N GLY A 97 -5.53 -0.49 -1.25
CA GLY A 97 -4.74 0.73 -1.35
C GLY A 97 -4.59 1.16 -2.79
N VAL A 98 -4.74 2.45 -3.03
CA VAL A 98 -4.60 3.07 -4.35
C VAL A 98 -3.64 4.25 -4.21
N ALA A 99 -2.58 4.28 -5.01
CA ALA A 99 -1.60 5.36 -4.97
C ALA A 99 -1.36 5.99 -6.34
N ASN A 100 -1.06 7.27 -6.31
CA ASN A 100 -0.68 8.04 -7.49
C ASN A 100 0.55 8.87 -7.17
N VAL A 101 1.48 8.94 -8.12
CA VAL A 101 2.63 9.85 -8.03
C VAL A 101 2.15 11.24 -8.45
N GLU A 102 2.28 12.19 -7.54
CA GLU A 102 1.90 13.58 -7.75
C GLU A 102 3.05 14.43 -8.31
N HIS A 103 4.28 14.08 -7.93
CA HIS A 103 5.49 14.76 -8.37
C HIS A 103 6.60 13.74 -8.61
N ASN A 104 7.12 13.72 -9.82
CA ASN A 104 8.24 12.88 -10.20
C ASN A 104 9.46 13.76 -10.44
N GLY A 105 10.14 14.13 -9.36
CA GLY A 105 11.27 15.04 -9.39
C GLY A 105 12.59 14.32 -9.63
N LYS A 106 13.62 15.11 -9.83
CA LYS A 106 14.99 14.61 -10.06
C LYS A 106 15.59 13.96 -8.80
N THR A 107 15.30 14.54 -7.63
CA THR A 107 15.86 14.08 -6.35
C THR A 107 14.82 13.59 -5.37
N THR A 108 13.56 14.00 -5.52
CA THR A 108 12.45 13.59 -4.67
C THR A 108 11.22 13.28 -5.50
N MET A 109 10.35 12.44 -4.93
CA MET A 109 9.04 12.15 -5.47
C MET A 109 7.99 12.38 -4.39
N VAL A 110 6.81 12.80 -4.78
CA VAL A 110 5.67 12.92 -3.86
C VAL A 110 4.54 12.04 -4.39
N ALA A 111 3.99 11.23 -3.52
CA ALA A 111 2.86 10.37 -3.86
C ALA A 111 1.74 10.54 -2.84
N THR A 112 0.53 10.19 -3.25
CA THR A 112 -0.65 10.12 -2.38
C THR A 112 -1.23 8.73 -2.44
N ALA A 113 -1.89 8.32 -1.35
CA ALA A 113 -2.56 7.02 -1.30
C ALA A 113 -3.89 7.14 -0.57
N ARG A 114 -4.84 6.34 -1.00
CA ARG A 114 -6.13 6.15 -0.34
C ARG A 114 -6.30 4.68 -0.01
N ILE A 115 -6.74 4.41 1.20
CA ILE A 115 -7.04 3.05 1.65
C ILE A 115 -8.55 2.93 1.84
N TYR A 116 -9.12 1.88 1.28
CA TYR A 116 -10.55 1.61 1.31
C TYR A 116 -10.82 0.29 2.03
N ASN A 117 -11.94 0.21 2.73
CA ASN A 117 -12.41 -1.04 3.31
C ASN A 117 -13.17 -1.88 2.26
N GLU A 118 -13.70 -3.03 2.66
CA GLU A 118 -14.45 -3.93 1.76
C GLU A 118 -15.71 -3.30 1.19
N LEU A 119 -16.29 -2.30 1.87
CA LEU A 119 -17.48 -1.59 1.41
C LEU A 119 -17.14 -0.46 0.45
N GLY A 120 -15.86 -0.24 0.15
CA GLY A 120 -15.43 0.85 -0.71
C GLY A 120 -15.37 2.21 -0.01
N GLU A 121 -15.47 2.23 1.32
CA GLU A 121 -15.38 3.46 2.10
C GLU A 121 -13.93 3.85 2.34
N LEU A 122 -13.62 5.14 2.24
CA LEU A 122 -12.29 5.65 2.57
C LEU A 122 -12.05 5.52 4.07
N VAL A 123 -10.97 4.84 4.44
CA VAL A 123 -10.59 4.63 5.85
C VAL A 123 -9.28 5.31 6.21
N HIS A 124 -8.42 5.59 5.23
CA HIS A 124 -7.13 6.22 5.46
C HIS A 124 -6.70 7.00 4.21
N LEU A 125 -6.10 8.15 4.43
CA LEU A 125 -5.55 9.00 3.36
C LEU A 125 -4.13 9.36 3.74
N ALA A 126 -3.19 9.15 2.83
CA ALA A 126 -1.78 9.36 3.10
C ALA A 126 -1.09 10.16 2.00
N ARG A 127 0.03 10.75 2.38
CA ARG A 127 0.95 11.45 1.50
C ARG A 127 2.37 11.16 1.96
N GLY A 128 3.24 10.96 1.01
CA GLY A 128 4.65 10.69 1.32
C GLY A 128 5.59 11.12 0.22
#